data_086aebb8b375bde90dce47ce8231554d
#
_entry.id   086aebb8b375bde90dce47ce8231554d
#
_cell.length_a   1.000
_cell.length_b   1.000
_cell.length_c   1.000
_cell.angle_alpha   90.00
_cell.angle_beta   90.00
_cell.angle_gamma   90.00
#
_symmetry.space_group_name_H-M   'P 1'
#
loop_
_entity.id
_entity.type
_entity.pdbx_description
1 polymer ?
#
loop_
_entity_poly.entity_id
_entity_poly.type
_entity_poly.pdbx_seq_one_letter_code
_entity_poly.pdbx_strand_id
1 'polypeptide(L)'
;MREFIASMHAQDIFVIGRITVFQDPFFAPKNPSLAVQRSDKQTVWTDGKGLSFVDVASKPYWDHVIELAAEAYNVGFDELNFDYVRYPSDGNMQDIHFPQSALSEHGSDKPANLEAFFAYLHAAMQDESRFDAVRHENTGRETTIPWTSADLFGMTTSNFDDLSIGQVQERAAPYFDFIAPMVYPSHYPAGFLNGRNPNDFPYEVVYKAMSSGASRMQASTTPVAGFLHTPITTTNASGTVIATGMYQKPAYPADKLRTWIQDFDYGGDYDAADVRAQIQASYDAGVHGWMIWAPSNIYTRGALQPATVE
;
A
#
# COMPACT_ATOMS: atom_id res chain seq x y z
N MET A 1 15.04 -9.80 -18.36
CA MET A 1 13.83 -9.86 -17.52
C MET A 1 12.91 -11.00 -17.95
N ARG A 2 12.39 -11.06 -19.19
CA ARG A 2 11.51 -12.16 -19.67
C ARG A 2 12.07 -13.57 -19.40
N GLU A 3 13.35 -13.83 -19.70
CA GLU A 3 13.99 -15.13 -19.45
C GLU A 3 14.05 -15.47 -17.96
N PHE A 4 14.29 -14.47 -17.10
CA PHE A 4 14.29 -14.65 -15.65
C PHE A 4 12.90 -15.03 -15.15
N ILE A 5 11.86 -14.28 -15.55
CA ILE A 5 10.46 -14.58 -15.16
C ILE A 5 10.07 -15.97 -15.65
N ALA A 6 10.37 -16.31 -16.91
CA ALA A 6 10.09 -17.64 -17.46
C ALA A 6 10.81 -18.76 -16.66
N SER A 7 12.01 -18.52 -16.15
CA SER A 7 12.72 -19.49 -15.30
C SER A 7 12.09 -19.65 -13.90
N MET A 8 11.41 -18.63 -13.40
CA MET A 8 10.65 -18.70 -12.15
C MET A 8 9.33 -19.48 -12.38
N HIS A 9 8.61 -19.15 -13.44
CA HIS A 9 7.39 -19.87 -13.83
C HIS A 9 7.64 -21.36 -14.07
N ALA A 10 8.79 -21.73 -14.64
CA ALA A 10 9.17 -23.14 -14.82
C ALA A 10 9.38 -23.91 -13.49
N GLN A 11 9.38 -23.20 -12.36
CA GLN A 11 9.47 -23.74 -11.00
C GLN A 11 8.20 -23.46 -10.18
N ASP A 12 7.10 -23.12 -10.85
CA ASP A 12 5.81 -22.74 -10.22
C ASP A 12 5.92 -21.56 -9.25
N ILE A 13 6.85 -20.62 -9.51
CA ILE A 13 7.05 -19.42 -8.71
C ILE A 13 6.29 -18.25 -9.33
N PHE A 14 5.35 -17.69 -8.57
CA PHE A 14 4.61 -16.48 -8.88
C PHE A 14 5.51 -15.24 -8.75
N VAL A 15 5.52 -14.35 -9.74
CA VAL A 15 6.47 -13.23 -9.80
C VAL A 15 5.76 -11.90 -9.67
N ILE A 16 6.03 -11.20 -8.56
CA ILE A 16 5.45 -9.89 -8.28
C ILE A 16 6.40 -8.80 -8.76
N GLY A 17 5.91 -7.89 -9.62
CA GLY A 17 6.63 -6.70 -10.07
C GLY A 17 6.32 -5.51 -9.16
N ARG A 18 7.32 -5.01 -8.40
CA ARG A 18 7.15 -3.84 -7.53
C ARG A 18 7.45 -2.55 -8.32
N ILE A 19 6.48 -1.65 -8.36
CA ILE A 19 6.55 -0.34 -9.01
C ILE A 19 6.54 0.75 -7.93
N THR A 20 7.62 1.53 -7.87
CA THR A 20 7.67 2.74 -7.03
C THR A 20 6.91 3.86 -7.75
N VAL A 21 5.87 4.41 -7.11
CA VAL A 21 4.98 5.37 -7.75
C VAL A 21 5.43 6.81 -7.47
N PHE A 22 4.92 7.48 -6.46
CA PHE A 22 5.11 8.93 -6.32
C PHE A 22 6.51 9.36 -5.85
N GLN A 23 7.33 8.49 -5.28
CA GLN A 23 8.75 8.78 -5.06
C GLN A 23 9.54 8.43 -6.32
N ASP A 24 9.70 9.41 -7.21
CA ASP A 24 10.39 9.23 -8.49
C ASP A 24 11.46 10.32 -8.70
N PRO A 25 12.71 10.04 -8.30
CA PRO A 25 13.81 10.98 -8.43
C PRO A 25 14.31 11.14 -9.88
N PHE A 26 13.77 10.40 -10.83
CA PHE A 26 14.13 10.49 -12.25
C PHE A 26 13.11 11.31 -13.04
N PHE A 27 11.83 11.13 -12.79
CA PHE A 27 10.75 11.82 -13.48
C PHE A 27 10.55 13.24 -12.93
N ALA A 28 10.49 13.39 -11.59
CA ALA A 28 10.16 14.65 -10.94
C ALA A 28 11.11 15.80 -11.33
N PRO A 29 12.45 15.66 -11.36
CA PRO A 29 13.35 16.73 -11.77
C PRO A 29 13.22 17.12 -13.24
N LYS A 30 12.77 16.20 -14.11
CA LYS A 30 12.56 16.47 -15.54
C LYS A 30 11.21 17.13 -15.82
N ASN A 31 10.27 17.04 -14.87
CA ASN A 31 8.92 17.56 -14.98
C ASN A 31 8.56 18.40 -13.74
N PRO A 32 9.25 19.56 -13.49
CA PRO A 32 9.09 20.32 -12.27
C PRO A 32 7.67 20.80 -12.00
N SER A 33 6.87 21.04 -13.04
CA SER A 33 5.46 21.45 -12.91
C SER A 33 4.54 20.34 -12.38
N LEU A 34 4.96 19.07 -12.48
CA LEU A 34 4.24 17.90 -11.99
C LEU A 34 4.82 17.40 -10.66
N ALA A 35 6.00 17.89 -10.30
CA ALA A 35 6.71 17.49 -9.08
C ALA A 35 6.16 18.20 -7.84
N VAL A 36 6.38 17.58 -6.69
CA VAL A 36 6.30 18.29 -5.41
C VAL A 36 7.36 19.38 -5.39
N GLN A 37 6.97 20.57 -4.98
CA GLN A 37 7.80 21.77 -5.00
C GLN A 37 8.07 22.29 -3.59
N ARG A 38 9.08 23.13 -3.44
CA ARG A 38 9.28 23.93 -2.25
C ARG A 38 8.22 25.04 -2.18
N SER A 39 8.14 25.71 -1.06
CA SER A 39 7.20 26.83 -0.84
C SER A 39 7.43 28.01 -1.78
N ASP A 40 8.61 28.11 -2.44
CA ASP A 40 8.90 29.06 -3.49
C ASP A 40 8.13 28.78 -4.81
N LYS A 41 7.48 27.61 -4.93
CA LYS A 41 6.69 27.13 -6.08
C LYS A 41 7.49 27.05 -7.39
N GLN A 42 8.78 26.82 -7.29
CA GLN A 42 9.71 26.75 -8.44
C GLN A 42 10.70 25.59 -8.27
N THR A 43 11.29 25.46 -7.09
CA THR A 43 12.30 24.45 -6.81
C THR A 43 11.64 23.10 -6.50
N VAL A 44 12.09 22.03 -7.15
CA VAL A 44 11.64 20.66 -6.84
C VAL A 44 12.03 20.34 -5.39
N TRP A 45 11.07 19.88 -4.61
CA TRP A 45 11.28 19.48 -3.23
C TRP A 45 11.91 18.08 -3.15
N THR A 46 12.73 17.87 -2.12
CA THR A 46 13.32 16.56 -1.82
C THR A 46 13.16 16.20 -0.36
N ASP A 47 13.08 14.90 -0.09
CA ASP A 47 13.06 14.35 1.26
C ASP A 47 14.43 14.45 1.97
N GLY A 48 14.54 13.91 3.19
CA GLY A 48 15.77 13.89 3.98
C GLY A 48 16.92 13.11 3.35
N LYS A 49 16.64 12.24 2.35
CA LYS A 49 17.62 11.48 1.58
C LYS A 49 17.95 12.10 0.22
N GLY A 50 17.36 13.24 -0.11
CA GLY A 50 17.54 13.93 -1.38
C GLY A 50 16.69 13.35 -2.53
N LEU A 51 15.69 12.51 -2.23
CA LEU A 51 14.80 11.93 -3.24
C LEU A 51 13.61 12.85 -3.50
N SER A 52 13.27 13.05 -4.76
CA SER A 52 12.15 13.87 -5.18
C SER A 52 10.88 13.05 -5.41
N PHE A 53 9.75 13.76 -5.33
CA PHE A 53 8.42 13.18 -5.48
C PHE A 53 7.66 13.86 -6.59
N VAL A 54 6.78 13.13 -7.25
CA VAL A 54 5.71 13.66 -8.11
C VAL A 54 4.49 13.95 -7.25
N ASP A 55 3.77 15.03 -7.57
CA ASP A 55 2.53 15.37 -6.86
C ASP A 55 1.46 14.30 -7.13
N VAL A 56 0.83 13.81 -6.07
CA VAL A 56 -0.14 12.71 -6.10
C VAL A 56 -1.31 12.97 -7.06
N ALA A 57 -1.75 14.22 -7.22
CA ALA A 57 -2.84 14.57 -8.12
C ALA A 57 -2.40 14.82 -9.59
N SER A 58 -1.19 14.47 -9.95
CA SER A 58 -0.65 14.63 -11.32
C SER A 58 -1.22 13.59 -12.28
N LYS A 59 -2.32 13.90 -12.98
CA LYS A 59 -2.91 12.99 -13.98
C LYS A 59 -1.96 12.58 -15.11
N PRO A 60 -1.10 13.46 -15.67
CA PRO A 60 -0.10 13.02 -16.65
C PRO A 60 0.89 11.99 -16.11
N TYR A 61 1.16 12.01 -14.81
CA TYR A 61 1.98 11.00 -14.17
C TYR A 61 1.21 9.70 -13.92
N TRP A 62 -0.08 9.76 -13.65
CA TRP A 62 -0.94 8.56 -13.54
C TRP A 62 -0.91 7.75 -14.84
N ASP A 63 -1.02 8.44 -16.00
CA ASP A 63 -0.92 7.80 -17.32
C ASP A 63 0.44 7.13 -17.51
N HIS A 64 1.54 7.80 -17.13
CA HIS A 64 2.88 7.20 -17.18
C HIS A 64 3.00 5.94 -16.31
N VAL A 65 2.45 5.95 -15.10
CA VAL A 65 2.45 4.77 -14.21
C VAL A 65 1.64 3.62 -14.82
N ILE A 66 0.50 3.92 -15.45
CA ILE A 66 -0.33 2.91 -16.13
C ILE A 66 0.39 2.29 -17.32
N GLU A 67 1.08 3.08 -18.14
CA GLU A 67 1.88 2.57 -19.26
C GLU A 67 3.02 1.67 -18.75
N LEU A 68 3.73 2.09 -17.70
CA LEU A 68 4.77 1.29 -17.07
C LEU A 68 4.22 -0.03 -16.50
N ALA A 69 3.06 0.02 -15.87
CA ALA A 69 2.38 -1.14 -15.31
C ALA A 69 1.97 -2.14 -16.43
N ALA A 70 1.40 -1.64 -17.53
CA ALA A 70 1.04 -2.47 -18.67
C ALA A 70 2.27 -3.13 -19.31
N GLU A 71 3.37 -2.38 -19.48
CA GLU A 71 4.63 -2.93 -20.00
C GLU A 71 5.21 -4.00 -19.07
N ALA A 72 5.20 -3.77 -17.76
CA ALA A 72 5.66 -4.72 -16.77
C ALA A 72 4.87 -6.05 -16.85
N TYR A 73 3.53 -5.97 -16.91
CA TYR A 73 2.70 -7.16 -17.08
C TYR A 73 2.98 -7.88 -18.40
N ASN A 74 3.12 -7.16 -19.52
CA ASN A 74 3.45 -7.73 -20.82
C ASN A 74 4.87 -8.32 -20.90
N VAL A 75 5.77 -7.97 -19.96
CA VAL A 75 7.08 -8.62 -19.77
C VAL A 75 6.94 -9.99 -19.12
N GLY A 76 5.91 -10.20 -18.30
CA GLY A 76 5.60 -11.49 -17.72
C GLY A 76 5.34 -11.53 -16.22
N PHE A 77 5.33 -10.38 -15.52
CA PHE A 77 4.97 -10.34 -14.11
C PHE A 77 3.51 -10.79 -13.91
N ASP A 78 3.25 -11.55 -12.85
CA ASP A 78 1.93 -12.07 -12.53
C ASP A 78 1.09 -11.07 -11.74
N GLU A 79 1.75 -10.29 -10.88
CA GLU A 79 1.14 -9.26 -10.05
C GLU A 79 1.95 -7.97 -10.14
N LEU A 80 1.25 -6.84 -10.09
CA LEU A 80 1.83 -5.51 -10.03
C LEU A 80 1.60 -4.94 -8.63
N ASN A 81 2.68 -4.77 -7.87
CA ASN A 81 2.70 -4.21 -6.54
C ASN A 81 3.07 -2.74 -6.60
N PHE A 82 2.19 -1.85 -6.15
CA PHE A 82 2.38 -0.41 -6.18
C PHE A 82 2.83 0.10 -4.81
N ASP A 83 4.09 0.51 -4.72
CA ASP A 83 4.68 1.10 -3.53
C ASP A 83 4.84 2.62 -3.67
N TYR A 84 5.09 3.31 -2.54
CA TYR A 84 5.12 4.77 -2.47
C TYR A 84 3.86 5.44 -3.04
N VAL A 85 2.72 4.78 -2.91
CA VAL A 85 1.39 5.33 -3.22
C VAL A 85 0.94 6.22 -2.06
N ARG A 86 1.62 7.35 -1.90
CA ARG A 86 1.46 8.26 -0.77
C ARG A 86 2.11 9.62 -1.00
N TYR A 87 1.73 10.60 -0.21
CA TYR A 87 2.46 11.85 -0.06
C TYR A 87 3.78 11.64 0.70
N PRO A 88 4.75 12.58 0.59
CA PRO A 88 5.97 12.55 1.39
C PRO A 88 5.69 12.50 2.89
N SER A 89 6.56 11.79 3.65
CA SER A 89 6.44 11.61 5.10
C SER A 89 7.63 12.16 5.90
N ASP A 90 8.73 12.50 5.25
CA ASP A 90 9.95 12.99 5.88
C ASP A 90 10.57 14.14 5.07
N GLY A 91 11.59 14.80 5.62
CA GLY A 91 12.19 15.99 5.04
C GLY A 91 11.62 17.28 5.64
N ASN A 92 11.87 18.43 4.99
CA ASN A 92 11.34 19.71 5.45
C ASN A 92 9.88 19.91 5.04
N MET A 93 8.96 19.35 5.83
CA MET A 93 7.52 19.40 5.57
C MET A 93 6.90 20.81 5.70
N GLN A 94 7.65 21.81 6.24
CA GLN A 94 7.19 23.20 6.29
C GLN A 94 7.48 23.95 4.99
N ASP A 95 8.41 23.43 4.19
CA ASP A 95 8.83 24.00 2.91
C ASP A 95 8.37 23.14 1.74
N ILE A 96 7.07 22.80 1.72
CA ILE A 96 6.50 21.89 0.72
C ILE A 96 5.25 22.49 0.09
N HIS A 97 5.10 22.31 -1.23
CA HIS A 97 3.95 22.72 -2.01
C HIS A 97 3.57 21.62 -3.01
N PHE A 98 2.28 21.37 -3.12
CA PHE A 98 1.69 20.37 -4.01
C PHE A 98 0.91 21.09 -5.14
N PRO A 99 1.54 21.40 -6.30
CA PRO A 99 0.94 22.23 -7.34
C PRO A 99 -0.27 21.59 -7.99
N GLN A 100 -0.24 20.29 -8.24
CA GLN A 100 -1.32 19.55 -8.89
C GLN A 100 -2.47 19.28 -7.91
N SER A 101 -2.15 18.89 -6.67
CA SER A 101 -3.15 18.70 -5.61
C SER A 101 -3.91 20.00 -5.33
N ALA A 102 -3.23 21.14 -5.30
CA ALA A 102 -3.86 22.44 -5.09
C ALA A 102 -4.87 22.83 -6.19
N LEU A 103 -4.72 22.29 -7.39
CA LEU A 103 -5.58 22.53 -8.57
C LEU A 103 -6.61 21.41 -8.78
N SER A 104 -6.51 20.31 -8.07
CA SER A 104 -7.44 19.19 -8.18
C SER A 104 -8.83 19.55 -7.65
N GLU A 105 -9.84 18.78 -8.02
CA GLU A 105 -11.19 18.89 -7.48
C GLU A 105 -11.27 18.60 -5.97
N HIS A 106 -10.26 17.92 -5.42
CA HIS A 106 -10.17 17.59 -4.00
C HIS A 106 -9.28 18.56 -3.20
N GLY A 107 -8.57 19.47 -3.87
CA GLY A 107 -7.72 20.47 -3.23
C GLY A 107 -6.68 19.83 -2.30
N SER A 108 -6.66 20.28 -1.04
CA SER A 108 -5.71 19.78 -0.02
C SER A 108 -6.13 18.47 0.65
N ASP A 109 -7.25 17.85 0.26
CA ASP A 109 -7.70 16.54 0.79
C ASP A 109 -6.82 15.43 0.22
N LYS A 110 -5.72 15.13 0.93
CA LYS A 110 -4.75 14.11 0.53
C LYS A 110 -5.38 12.72 0.36
N PRO A 111 -6.22 12.22 1.29
CA PRO A 111 -6.93 10.96 1.11
C PRO A 111 -7.80 10.92 -0.15
N ALA A 112 -8.52 11.99 -0.47
CA ALA A 112 -9.38 12.02 -1.64
C ALA A 112 -8.58 12.05 -2.95
N ASN A 113 -7.47 12.82 -3.02
CA ASN A 113 -6.56 12.81 -4.17
C ASN A 113 -5.95 11.41 -4.39
N LEU A 114 -5.55 10.74 -3.32
CA LEU A 114 -4.96 9.41 -3.42
C LEU A 114 -6.00 8.36 -3.82
N GLU A 115 -7.22 8.43 -3.29
CA GLU A 115 -8.33 7.55 -3.69
C GLU A 115 -8.71 7.77 -5.16
N ALA A 116 -8.65 9.01 -5.67
CA ALA A 116 -8.87 9.30 -7.08
C ALA A 116 -7.81 8.63 -7.97
N PHE A 117 -6.55 8.63 -7.56
CA PHE A 117 -5.51 7.86 -8.24
C PHE A 117 -5.78 6.37 -8.21
N PHE A 118 -6.15 5.81 -7.06
CA PHE A 118 -6.47 4.38 -6.94
C PHE A 118 -7.63 3.97 -7.86
N ALA A 119 -8.69 4.77 -7.90
CA ALA A 119 -9.83 4.52 -8.79
C ALA A 119 -9.43 4.58 -10.27
N TYR A 120 -8.58 5.55 -10.64
CA TYR A 120 -8.09 5.71 -12.01
C TYR A 120 -7.19 4.54 -12.42
N LEU A 121 -6.24 4.16 -11.57
CA LEU A 121 -5.36 3.02 -11.78
C LEU A 121 -6.16 1.71 -11.89
N HIS A 122 -7.10 1.47 -10.96
CA HIS A 122 -7.96 0.30 -10.98
C HIS A 122 -8.72 0.18 -12.30
N ALA A 123 -9.38 1.25 -12.75
CA ALA A 123 -10.11 1.24 -14.01
C ALA A 123 -9.21 0.88 -15.21
N ALA A 124 -7.97 1.40 -15.22
CA ALA A 124 -7.01 1.08 -16.26
C ALA A 124 -6.51 -0.37 -16.19
N MET A 125 -6.34 -0.94 -14.99
CA MET A 125 -5.91 -2.34 -14.80
C MET A 125 -7.03 -3.35 -15.10
N GLN A 126 -8.30 -2.93 -15.15
CA GLN A 126 -9.43 -3.75 -15.58
C GLN A 126 -9.67 -3.71 -17.11
N ASP A 127 -8.97 -2.84 -17.84
CA ASP A 127 -9.09 -2.72 -19.29
C ASP A 127 -8.17 -3.73 -20.01
N GLU A 128 -8.70 -4.91 -20.35
CA GLU A 128 -7.97 -5.99 -21.03
C GLU A 128 -7.28 -5.57 -22.33
N SER A 129 -7.78 -4.51 -22.99
CA SER A 129 -7.19 -4.01 -24.24
C SER A 129 -5.80 -3.41 -24.11
N ARG A 130 -5.37 -3.13 -22.86
CA ARG A 130 -4.04 -2.61 -22.55
C ARG A 130 -2.95 -3.67 -22.47
N PHE A 131 -3.36 -4.94 -22.45
CA PHE A 131 -2.44 -6.05 -22.20
C PHE A 131 -2.34 -6.94 -23.44
N ASP A 132 -1.13 -7.45 -23.69
CA ASP A 132 -0.92 -8.47 -24.69
C ASP A 132 -1.69 -9.74 -24.29
N ALA A 133 -2.29 -10.44 -25.25
CA ALA A 133 -3.07 -11.66 -25.02
C ALA A 133 -2.23 -12.87 -24.53
N VAL A 134 -1.10 -12.64 -23.92
CA VAL A 134 -0.26 -13.67 -23.30
C VAL A 134 -0.91 -14.08 -22.01
N ARG A 135 -1.59 -15.23 -22.02
CA ARG A 135 -2.09 -15.85 -20.80
C ARG A 135 -0.91 -16.25 -19.92
N HIS A 136 -0.82 -15.67 -18.76
CA HIS A 136 0.07 -16.15 -17.70
C HIS A 136 -0.60 -17.40 -17.11
N GLU A 137 -0.23 -18.59 -17.58
CA GLU A 137 -0.84 -19.86 -17.19
C GLU A 137 -0.80 -20.13 -15.67
N ASN A 138 0.06 -19.41 -14.94
CA ASN A 138 0.30 -19.63 -13.51
C ASN A 138 -0.42 -18.64 -12.58
N THR A 139 -1.25 -17.72 -13.08
CA THR A 139 -1.85 -16.66 -12.24
C THR A 139 -3.07 -17.13 -11.47
N GLY A 140 -3.64 -18.29 -11.79
CA GLY A 140 -4.90 -18.74 -11.21
C GLY A 140 -6.12 -17.88 -11.60
N ARG A 141 -5.94 -16.91 -12.54
CA ARG A 141 -7.02 -16.12 -13.14
C ARG A 141 -7.36 -16.63 -14.54
N GLU A 142 -8.64 -16.71 -14.84
CA GLU A 142 -9.15 -16.94 -16.19
C GLU A 142 -9.10 -15.67 -17.07
N THR A 143 -8.65 -14.53 -16.52
CA THR A 143 -8.62 -13.22 -17.17
C THR A 143 -7.21 -12.83 -17.60
N THR A 144 -7.12 -11.94 -18.59
CA THR A 144 -5.86 -11.37 -19.13
C THR A 144 -5.33 -10.20 -18.34
N ILE A 145 -5.98 -9.81 -17.24
CA ILE A 145 -5.57 -8.66 -16.41
C ILE A 145 -4.65 -9.07 -15.26
N PRO A 146 -3.71 -8.19 -14.83
CA PRO A 146 -2.81 -8.49 -13.72
C PRO A 146 -3.55 -8.58 -12.37
N TRP A 147 -2.96 -9.32 -11.43
CA TRP A 147 -3.21 -9.08 -10.02
C TRP A 147 -2.59 -7.75 -9.62
N THR A 148 -3.23 -7.04 -8.69
CA THR A 148 -2.74 -5.75 -8.21
C THR A 148 -2.67 -5.71 -6.69
N SER A 149 -1.60 -5.11 -6.16
CA SER A 149 -1.46 -4.85 -4.73
C SER A 149 -0.89 -3.47 -4.44
N ALA A 150 -1.18 -2.93 -3.26
CA ALA A 150 -0.65 -1.65 -2.81
C ALA A 150 0.04 -1.76 -1.46
N ASP A 151 1.26 -1.20 -1.37
CA ASP A 151 1.98 -1.10 -0.11
C ASP A 151 1.49 0.12 0.68
N LEU A 152 1.01 -0.14 1.88
CA LEU A 152 0.59 0.91 2.80
C LEU A 152 1.47 0.89 4.06
N PHE A 153 1.57 2.05 4.73
CA PHE A 153 2.20 2.08 6.05
C PHE A 153 1.48 1.14 7.01
N GLY A 154 2.24 0.38 7.79
CA GLY A 154 1.68 -0.59 8.72
C GLY A 154 0.67 0.02 9.70
N MET A 155 0.90 1.27 10.13
CA MET A 155 -0.04 1.98 11.02
C MET A 155 -1.40 2.28 10.40
N THR A 156 -1.58 2.18 9.07
CA THR A 156 -2.90 2.29 8.44
C THR A 156 -3.87 1.22 8.90
N THR A 157 -3.37 0.09 9.39
CA THR A 157 -4.18 -1.02 9.95
C THR A 157 -4.84 -0.67 11.29
N SER A 158 -4.22 0.22 12.06
CA SER A 158 -4.67 0.61 13.42
C SER A 158 -5.20 2.04 13.52
N ASN A 159 -4.86 2.92 12.57
CA ASN A 159 -5.27 4.31 12.53
C ASN A 159 -6.39 4.52 11.50
N PHE A 160 -7.35 5.40 11.81
CA PHE A 160 -8.40 5.81 10.89
C PHE A 160 -8.09 7.13 10.18
N ASP A 161 -7.06 7.85 10.63
CA ASP A 161 -6.55 9.03 9.94
C ASP A 161 -5.64 8.62 8.76
N ASP A 162 -5.26 9.60 7.96
CA ASP A 162 -4.44 9.43 6.76
C ASP A 162 -2.92 9.44 7.03
N LEU A 163 -2.51 9.43 8.29
CA LEU A 163 -1.12 9.54 8.73
C LEU A 163 -0.39 10.76 8.14
N SER A 164 -1.12 11.78 7.74
CA SER A 164 -0.65 12.97 6.99
C SER A 164 -0.02 12.65 5.62
N ILE A 165 -0.17 11.43 5.11
CA ILE A 165 0.37 10.95 3.83
C ILE A 165 -0.69 10.54 2.81
N GLY A 166 -1.97 10.69 3.16
CA GLY A 166 -3.11 10.35 2.32
C GLY A 166 -3.55 8.89 2.39
N GLN A 167 -2.80 8.01 3.05
CA GLN A 167 -3.12 6.57 3.09
C GLN A 167 -4.17 6.24 4.14
N VAL A 168 -5.26 5.63 3.70
CA VAL A 168 -6.31 5.07 4.57
C VAL A 168 -6.71 3.70 4.02
N GLN A 169 -6.66 2.67 4.87
CA GLN A 169 -6.90 1.28 4.47
C GLN A 169 -8.25 1.11 3.75
N GLU A 170 -9.33 1.67 4.29
CA GLU A 170 -10.68 1.55 3.73
C GLU A 170 -10.84 2.23 2.37
N ARG A 171 -10.06 3.28 2.09
CA ARG A 171 -10.08 3.98 0.81
C ARG A 171 -9.25 3.26 -0.26
N ALA A 172 -8.23 2.48 0.13
CA ALA A 172 -7.43 1.69 -0.80
C ALA A 172 -8.07 0.34 -1.12
N ALA A 173 -8.70 -0.30 -0.14
CA ALA A 173 -9.23 -1.66 -0.22
C ALA A 173 -10.13 -1.95 -1.44
N PRO A 174 -10.98 -1.04 -1.95
CA PRO A 174 -11.83 -1.31 -3.11
C PRO A 174 -11.08 -1.49 -4.43
N TYR A 175 -9.87 -0.94 -4.55
CA TYR A 175 -9.21 -0.71 -5.84
C TYR A 175 -8.06 -1.68 -6.15
N PHE A 176 -7.67 -2.50 -5.19
CA PHE A 176 -6.60 -3.50 -5.37
C PHE A 176 -7.08 -4.89 -5.02
N ASP A 177 -6.47 -5.92 -5.57
CA ASP A 177 -6.73 -7.31 -5.18
C ASP A 177 -6.19 -7.59 -3.77
N PHE A 178 -5.01 -7.04 -3.44
CA PHE A 178 -4.40 -7.15 -2.11
C PHE A 178 -3.95 -5.79 -1.59
N ILE A 179 -4.01 -5.64 -0.28
CA ILE A 179 -3.41 -4.54 0.47
C ILE A 179 -2.26 -5.12 1.27
N ALA A 180 -1.09 -4.53 1.14
CA ALA A 180 0.14 -5.00 1.76
C ALA A 180 0.68 -4.00 2.80
N PRO A 181 0.21 -4.06 4.06
CA PRO A 181 0.71 -3.19 5.11
C PRO A 181 2.15 -3.54 5.48
N MET A 182 3.01 -2.53 5.53
CA MET A 182 4.42 -2.63 5.94
C MET A 182 4.53 -2.64 7.47
N VAL A 183 4.31 -3.81 8.07
CA VAL A 183 4.27 -3.98 9.53
C VAL A 183 5.66 -4.32 10.06
N TYR A 184 6.57 -3.36 9.95
CA TYR A 184 7.93 -3.49 10.47
C TYR A 184 7.97 -3.02 11.92
N PRO A 185 8.24 -3.87 12.93
CA PRO A 185 8.23 -3.46 14.34
C PRO A 185 9.11 -2.24 14.62
N SER A 186 10.25 -2.12 13.95
CA SER A 186 11.16 -0.97 14.07
C SER A 186 10.55 0.38 13.67
N HIS A 187 9.44 0.39 12.95
CA HIS A 187 8.76 1.61 12.47
C HIS A 187 7.58 2.02 13.35
N TYR A 188 7.30 1.25 14.41
CA TYR A 188 6.22 1.55 15.34
C TYR A 188 6.72 2.33 16.56
N PRO A 189 5.97 3.35 17.03
CA PRO A 189 6.35 4.08 18.23
C PRO A 189 6.13 3.22 19.48
N ALA A 190 6.89 3.48 20.54
CA ALA A 190 6.75 2.80 21.85
C ALA A 190 5.32 2.87 22.41
N GLY A 191 4.56 3.92 22.10
CA GLY A 191 3.16 4.07 22.49
C GLY A 191 2.25 2.99 21.90
N PHE A 192 2.63 2.35 20.81
CA PHE A 192 1.85 1.28 20.18
C PHE A 192 1.73 0.05 21.11
N LEU A 193 2.76 -0.28 21.88
CA LEU A 193 2.78 -1.35 22.87
C LEU A 193 2.83 -0.84 24.31
N ASN A 194 2.11 0.26 24.62
CA ASN A 194 2.02 0.82 25.97
C ASN A 194 3.38 1.17 26.59
N GLY A 195 4.27 1.75 25.80
CA GLY A 195 5.59 2.23 26.26
C GLY A 195 6.72 1.18 26.16
N ARG A 196 6.42 -0.06 25.74
CA ARG A 196 7.44 -1.08 25.45
C ARG A 196 8.10 -0.78 24.10
N ASN A 197 9.36 -1.18 23.93
CA ASN A 197 10.04 -1.08 22.65
C ASN A 197 9.45 -2.12 21.66
N PRO A 198 8.87 -1.70 20.52
CA PRO A 198 8.25 -2.63 19.56
C PRO A 198 9.23 -3.67 18.98
N ASN A 199 10.52 -3.35 18.87
CA ASN A 199 11.52 -4.29 18.37
C ASN A 199 11.71 -5.53 19.22
N ASP A 200 11.46 -5.43 20.54
CA ASP A 200 11.60 -6.56 21.46
C ASP A 200 10.37 -7.48 21.43
N PHE A 201 9.31 -7.11 20.71
CA PHE A 201 8.02 -7.81 20.68
C PHE A 201 7.44 -7.91 19.26
N PRO A 202 8.18 -8.47 18.28
CA PRO A 202 7.75 -8.50 16.89
C PRO A 202 6.42 -9.23 16.66
N TYR A 203 6.16 -10.31 17.41
CA TYR A 203 4.87 -11.01 17.38
C TYR A 203 3.72 -10.08 17.76
N GLU A 204 3.83 -9.38 18.90
CA GLU A 204 2.72 -8.56 19.42
C GLU A 204 2.44 -7.35 18.51
N VAL A 205 3.48 -6.77 17.88
CA VAL A 205 3.30 -5.68 16.92
C VAL A 205 2.51 -6.17 15.72
N VAL A 206 2.94 -7.27 15.09
CA VAL A 206 2.29 -7.80 13.88
C VAL A 206 0.88 -8.30 14.22
N TYR A 207 0.71 -9.06 15.30
CA TYR A 207 -0.61 -9.55 15.71
C TYR A 207 -1.60 -8.40 15.96
N LYS A 208 -1.19 -7.38 16.71
CA LYS A 208 -2.05 -6.23 17.02
C LYS A 208 -2.41 -5.44 15.77
N ALA A 209 -1.43 -5.15 14.92
CA ALA A 209 -1.65 -4.41 13.67
C ALA A 209 -2.59 -5.19 12.73
N MET A 210 -2.28 -6.47 12.48
CA MET A 210 -3.02 -7.25 11.49
C MET A 210 -4.40 -7.67 11.98
N SER A 211 -4.59 -7.97 13.29
CA SER A 211 -5.92 -8.22 13.87
C SER A 211 -6.83 -7.00 13.72
N SER A 212 -6.28 -5.79 13.96
CA SER A 212 -7.02 -4.55 13.74
C SER A 212 -7.37 -4.37 12.26
N GLY A 213 -6.38 -4.52 11.36
CA GLY A 213 -6.57 -4.41 9.92
C GLY A 213 -7.62 -5.41 9.40
N ALA A 214 -7.53 -6.68 9.80
CA ALA A 214 -8.47 -7.73 9.41
C ALA A 214 -9.91 -7.43 9.87
N SER A 215 -10.08 -7.00 11.14
CA SER A 215 -11.38 -6.60 11.66
C SER A 215 -12.00 -5.44 10.88
N ARG A 216 -11.18 -4.45 10.51
CA ARG A 216 -11.61 -3.29 9.72
C ARG A 216 -11.95 -3.67 8.26
N MET A 217 -11.22 -4.62 7.67
CA MET A 217 -11.56 -5.14 6.33
C MET A 217 -12.94 -5.82 6.34
N GLN A 218 -13.19 -6.67 7.33
CA GLN A 218 -14.45 -7.45 7.47
C GLN A 218 -15.65 -6.60 7.89
N ALA A 219 -15.41 -5.45 8.52
CA ALA A 219 -16.50 -4.56 8.95
C ALA A 219 -17.24 -3.97 7.74
N SER A 220 -18.59 -3.89 7.82
CA SER A 220 -19.45 -3.23 6.83
C SER A 220 -19.62 -1.73 7.10
N THR A 221 -19.09 -1.21 8.21
CA THR A 221 -19.15 0.20 8.59
C THR A 221 -17.78 0.73 9.01
N THR A 222 -17.58 2.03 8.87
CA THR A 222 -16.33 2.71 9.22
C THR A 222 -16.60 4.18 9.59
N PRO A 223 -15.77 4.84 10.43
CA PRO A 223 -15.80 6.28 10.62
C PRO A 223 -15.14 7.05 9.45
N VAL A 224 -14.58 6.37 8.46
CA VAL A 224 -13.86 6.97 7.34
C VAL A 224 -14.80 7.28 6.19
N ALA A 225 -14.81 8.54 5.70
CA ALA A 225 -15.41 8.89 4.43
C ALA A 225 -14.57 8.38 3.26
N GLY A 226 -15.20 8.00 2.15
CA GLY A 226 -14.55 7.55 0.93
C GLY A 226 -15.52 7.58 -0.24
N PHE A 227 -15.05 7.45 -1.48
CA PHE A 227 -15.89 7.54 -2.68
C PHE A 227 -16.95 6.43 -2.75
N LEU A 228 -16.63 5.26 -2.20
CA LEU A 228 -17.55 4.12 -2.16
C LEU A 228 -18.19 3.92 -0.78
N HIS A 229 -18.18 4.96 0.06
CA HIS A 229 -18.77 4.95 1.39
C HIS A 229 -20.04 5.78 1.43
N THR A 230 -21.10 5.22 1.99
CA THR A 230 -22.40 5.92 2.11
C THR A 230 -22.60 6.40 3.55
N PRO A 231 -22.84 7.70 3.81
CA PRO A 231 -23.09 8.21 5.16
C PRO A 231 -24.26 7.51 5.84
N ILE A 232 -24.08 7.12 7.09
CA ILE A 232 -25.16 6.59 7.95
C ILE A 232 -25.78 7.76 8.71
N THR A 233 -27.09 7.90 8.59
CA THR A 233 -27.84 8.94 9.27
C THR A 233 -28.83 8.34 10.27
N THR A 234 -29.26 9.14 11.26
CA THR A 234 -30.32 8.81 12.17
C THR A 234 -31.30 9.99 12.27
N THR A 235 -32.51 9.75 12.76
CA THR A 235 -33.49 10.80 12.95
C THR A 235 -33.66 11.08 14.45
N ASN A 236 -33.48 12.33 14.86
CA ASN A 236 -33.67 12.74 16.24
C ASN A 236 -35.18 12.83 16.64
N ALA A 237 -35.45 13.08 17.90
CA ALA A 237 -36.81 13.16 18.42
C ALA A 237 -37.66 14.29 17.80
N SER A 238 -37.04 15.31 17.21
CA SER A 238 -37.72 16.40 16.47
C SER A 238 -37.96 16.11 14.99
N GLY A 239 -37.60 14.88 14.50
CA GLY A 239 -37.76 14.51 13.10
C GLY A 239 -36.61 14.98 12.19
N THR A 240 -35.57 15.57 12.73
CA THR A 240 -34.40 16.03 11.95
C THR A 240 -33.43 14.89 11.67
N VAL A 241 -33.02 14.73 10.41
CA VAL A 241 -31.96 13.77 10.00
C VAL A 241 -30.60 14.33 10.40
N ILE A 242 -29.84 13.54 11.13
CA ILE A 242 -28.48 13.88 11.59
C ILE A 242 -27.48 12.81 11.17
N ALA A 243 -26.25 13.22 10.80
CA ALA A 243 -25.16 12.30 10.49
C ALA A 243 -24.65 11.64 11.77
N THR A 244 -24.39 10.33 11.70
CA THR A 244 -23.83 9.59 12.84
C THR A 244 -22.30 9.70 12.94
N GLY A 245 -21.64 10.22 11.89
CA GLY A 245 -20.17 10.17 11.73
C GLY A 245 -19.67 8.81 11.25
N MET A 246 -20.57 7.88 10.96
CA MET A 246 -20.25 6.56 10.41
C MET A 246 -20.72 6.44 8.96
N TYR A 247 -20.06 5.55 8.25
CA TYR A 247 -20.33 5.25 6.84
C TYR A 247 -20.51 3.75 6.64
N GLN A 248 -21.42 3.37 5.76
CA GLN A 248 -21.49 2.03 5.19
C GLN A 248 -20.37 1.88 4.16
N LYS A 249 -19.67 0.75 4.17
CA LYS A 249 -18.63 0.43 3.20
C LYS A 249 -18.72 -1.03 2.74
N PRO A 250 -18.10 -1.40 1.61
CA PRO A 250 -17.91 -2.81 1.27
C PRO A 250 -17.08 -3.51 2.33
N ALA A 251 -17.45 -4.76 2.66
CA ALA A 251 -16.69 -5.64 3.52
C ALA A 251 -15.82 -6.58 2.65
N TYR A 252 -14.62 -6.87 3.10
CA TYR A 252 -13.66 -7.73 2.41
C TYR A 252 -13.15 -8.82 3.33
N PRO A 253 -12.74 -10.00 2.79
CA PRO A 253 -12.09 -11.04 3.60
C PRO A 253 -10.74 -10.54 4.13
N ALA A 254 -10.31 -11.10 5.27
CA ALA A 254 -9.00 -10.78 5.86
C ALA A 254 -7.84 -11.14 4.92
N ASP A 255 -7.99 -12.16 4.08
CA ASP A 255 -6.97 -12.61 3.10
C ASP A 255 -6.72 -11.61 1.97
N LYS A 256 -7.50 -10.53 1.88
CA LYS A 256 -7.15 -9.38 1.06
C LYS A 256 -5.94 -8.61 1.61
N LEU A 257 -5.61 -8.82 2.88
CA LEU A 257 -4.37 -8.32 3.50
C LEU A 257 -3.22 -9.30 3.28
N ARG A 258 -2.03 -8.75 3.02
CA ARG A 258 -0.79 -9.49 2.89
C ARG A 258 0.30 -8.74 3.66
N THR A 259 0.72 -9.29 4.79
CA THR A 259 1.63 -8.59 5.72
C THR A 259 3.04 -8.47 5.15
N TRP A 260 3.60 -7.29 5.01
CA TRP A 260 5.05 -7.13 4.92
C TRP A 260 5.67 -7.27 6.31
N ILE A 261 6.58 -8.22 6.49
CA ILE A 261 7.31 -8.48 7.74
C ILE A 261 8.78 -8.08 7.61
N GLN A 262 9.40 -7.76 8.74
CA GLN A 262 10.78 -7.30 8.84
C GLN A 262 11.77 -8.46 8.93
N ASP A 263 12.79 -8.46 8.06
CA ASP A 263 13.96 -9.35 8.11
C ASP A 263 15.24 -8.52 7.91
N PHE A 264 15.41 -7.51 8.76
CA PHE A 264 16.58 -6.63 8.76
C PHE A 264 16.80 -6.00 10.14
N ASP A 265 18.07 -5.76 10.47
CA ASP A 265 18.48 -5.14 11.73
C ASP A 265 18.28 -3.62 11.66
N TYR A 266 17.28 -3.13 12.42
CA TYR A 266 17.06 -1.72 12.64
C TYR A 266 16.34 -1.52 13.97
N GLY A 267 17.02 -0.90 14.95
CA GLY A 267 16.49 -0.75 16.30
C GLY A 267 16.48 -2.02 17.15
N GLY A 268 16.90 -3.15 16.59
CA GLY A 268 17.04 -4.47 17.19
C GLY A 268 17.69 -5.43 16.21
N ASP A 269 18.25 -6.54 16.70
CA ASP A 269 18.80 -7.63 15.90
C ASP A 269 17.70 -8.64 15.64
N TYR A 270 17.44 -8.97 14.36
CA TYR A 270 16.36 -9.86 13.96
C TYR A 270 16.91 -11.22 13.55
N ASP A 271 16.59 -12.24 14.32
CA ASP A 271 16.95 -13.62 14.04
C ASP A 271 15.80 -14.45 13.44
N ALA A 272 16.04 -15.75 13.25
CA ALA A 272 15.03 -16.65 12.69
C ALA A 272 13.80 -16.79 13.59
N ALA A 273 13.93 -16.63 14.92
CA ALA A 273 12.79 -16.71 15.83
C ALA A 273 11.89 -15.47 15.69
N ASP A 274 12.49 -14.28 15.52
CA ASP A 274 11.75 -13.03 15.35
C ASP A 274 10.99 -13.00 14.02
N VAL A 275 11.62 -13.45 12.92
CA VAL A 275 10.94 -13.55 11.63
C VAL A 275 9.80 -14.56 11.69
N ARG A 276 9.99 -15.74 12.32
CA ARG A 276 8.92 -16.73 12.53
C ARG A 276 7.79 -16.21 13.40
N ALA A 277 8.11 -15.46 14.45
CA ALA A 277 7.11 -14.85 15.32
C ALA A 277 6.19 -13.90 14.54
N GLN A 278 6.73 -13.13 13.59
CA GLN A 278 5.94 -12.25 12.72
C GLN A 278 5.05 -13.05 11.75
N ILE A 279 5.57 -14.14 11.16
CA ILE A 279 4.80 -15.05 10.29
C ILE A 279 3.62 -15.65 11.10
N GLN A 280 3.91 -16.20 12.28
CA GLN A 280 2.88 -16.79 13.15
C GLN A 280 1.83 -15.76 13.56
N ALA A 281 2.26 -14.54 13.90
CA ALA A 281 1.35 -13.45 14.27
C ALA A 281 0.38 -13.08 13.14
N SER A 282 0.85 -13.13 11.88
CA SER A 282 -0.02 -12.90 10.72
C SER A 282 -1.11 -13.97 10.62
N TYR A 283 -0.74 -15.24 10.77
CA TYR A 283 -1.71 -16.35 10.77
C TYR A 283 -2.71 -16.26 11.93
N ASP A 284 -2.22 -15.99 13.15
CA ASP A 284 -3.06 -15.86 14.34
C ASP A 284 -4.01 -14.64 14.25
N ALA A 285 -3.66 -13.63 13.46
CA ALA A 285 -4.53 -12.51 13.12
C ALA A 285 -5.56 -12.82 12.01
N GLY A 286 -5.55 -14.05 11.47
CA GLY A 286 -6.44 -14.48 10.39
C GLY A 286 -6.03 -14.00 9.00
N VAL A 287 -4.74 -13.65 8.81
CA VAL A 287 -4.16 -13.21 7.55
C VAL A 287 -3.14 -14.25 7.09
N HIS A 288 -3.42 -14.94 5.97
CA HIS A 288 -2.62 -16.08 5.54
C HIS A 288 -1.53 -15.73 4.52
N GLY A 289 -1.55 -14.50 3.97
CA GLY A 289 -0.52 -14.00 3.06
C GLY A 289 0.51 -13.10 3.79
N TRP A 290 1.79 -13.30 3.51
CA TRP A 290 2.86 -12.43 4.00
C TRP A 290 3.99 -12.32 2.98
N MET A 291 4.77 -11.24 3.08
CA MET A 291 5.96 -10.96 2.30
C MET A 291 7.09 -10.54 3.24
N ILE A 292 8.33 -10.87 2.91
CA ILE A 292 9.49 -10.54 3.73
C ILE A 292 10.26 -9.39 3.08
N TRP A 293 10.60 -8.37 3.86
CA TRP A 293 11.44 -7.27 3.43
C TRP A 293 12.81 -7.34 4.09
N ALA A 294 13.85 -7.40 3.25
CA ALA A 294 15.26 -7.25 3.62
C ALA A 294 15.94 -6.32 2.61
N PRO A 295 16.32 -5.07 2.98
CA PRO A 295 16.94 -4.11 2.05
C PRO A 295 18.26 -4.60 1.44
N SER A 296 18.94 -5.51 2.12
CA SER A 296 20.18 -6.17 1.65
C SER A 296 19.93 -7.25 0.60
N ASN A 297 18.69 -7.69 0.39
CA ASN A 297 18.30 -8.91 -0.34
C ASN A 297 18.94 -10.19 0.25
N ILE A 298 19.36 -10.17 1.51
CA ILE A 298 19.82 -11.33 2.26
C ILE A 298 18.75 -11.69 3.27
N TYR A 299 18.18 -12.88 3.13
CA TYR A 299 17.05 -13.33 3.94
C TYR A 299 17.48 -14.39 4.95
N THR A 300 16.86 -14.37 6.12
CA THR A 300 17.12 -15.32 7.22
C THR A 300 16.51 -16.68 6.91
N ARG A 301 17.25 -17.51 6.16
CA ARG A 301 16.80 -18.83 5.67
C ARG A 301 16.29 -19.76 6.77
N GLY A 302 16.85 -19.68 7.99
CA GLY A 302 16.39 -20.46 9.15
C GLY A 302 14.96 -20.17 9.57
N ALA A 303 14.40 -19.02 9.15
CA ALA A 303 13.01 -18.68 9.39
C ALA A 303 12.06 -19.37 8.40
N LEU A 304 12.52 -19.74 7.22
CA LEU A 304 11.71 -20.35 6.16
C LEU A 304 11.66 -21.87 6.35
N GLN A 305 10.47 -22.43 6.47
CA GLN A 305 10.27 -23.88 6.52
C GLN A 305 9.84 -24.36 5.12
N PRO A 306 10.23 -25.58 4.72
CA PRO A 306 9.62 -26.23 3.57
C PRO A 306 8.11 -26.28 3.74
N ALA A 307 7.38 -26.15 2.61
CA ALA A 307 5.94 -26.44 2.62
C ALA A 307 5.72 -27.88 3.13
N THR A 308 4.89 -28.02 4.15
CA THR A 308 4.42 -29.36 4.56
C THR A 308 3.55 -29.87 3.42
N VAL A 309 4.01 -30.92 2.74
CA VAL A 309 3.19 -31.67 1.80
C VAL A 309 2.15 -32.41 2.64
N GLU A 310 0.90 -31.89 2.69
CA GLU A 310 -0.25 -32.63 3.21
C GLU A 310 -0.76 -33.63 2.16
#